data_7175b33a61cb5dc581c04516cf16bfce
#
_entry.id   7175b33a61cb5dc581c04516cf16bfce
#
_cell.length_a   1.000
_cell.length_b   1.000
_cell.length_c   1.000
_cell.angle_alpha   90.00
_cell.angle_beta   90.00
_cell.angle_gamma   90.00
#
_symmetry.space_group_name_H-M   'P 1'
#
loop_
_entity.id
_entity.type
_entity.pdbx_description
1 polymer ?
#
loop_
_entity_poly.entity_id
_entity_poly.type
_entity_poly.pdbx_seq_one_letter_code
_entity_poly.pdbx_strand_id
1 'polypeptide(L)'
;MQQGRTQTTVMLGLAQTLSWASSYYLPAVLAGPISRAIGMSYATVFAAFSVALLVSAATGPVAGRLIDHFGGRPVLVASNLVFAAGLTLLSQATQTSHVFMAWAVMGLAMGSGLYEAAFATVVRLYGQEARRAITGITLFAGFASTVGWPLSSYLESAFGWRETCMLWALLHLVLGLPLNVLLPRAGPVAATPEADSAAIVHASQSVATGNQP
;
A
#
# COMPACT_ATOMS: atom_id res chain seq x y z
N MET A 1 -8.76 -4.56 23.97
CA MET A 1 -7.62 -4.62 23.01
C MET A 1 -7.87 -5.57 21.84
N GLN A 2 -8.41 -6.76 22.04
CA GLN A 2 -8.63 -7.76 20.96
C GLN A 2 -9.64 -7.29 19.87
N GLN A 3 -10.71 -6.63 20.27
CA GLN A 3 -11.75 -6.13 19.34
C GLN A 3 -11.22 -5.06 18.38
N GLY A 4 -10.39 -4.12 18.84
CA GLY A 4 -9.76 -3.11 17.97
C GLY A 4 -8.78 -3.70 16.95
N ARG A 5 -8.04 -4.76 17.32
CA ARG A 5 -7.13 -5.45 16.42
C ARG A 5 -7.88 -6.19 15.29
N THR A 6 -8.97 -6.88 15.60
CA THR A 6 -9.80 -7.55 14.58
C THR A 6 -10.37 -6.53 13.60
N GLN A 7 -10.89 -5.41 14.10
CA GLN A 7 -11.40 -4.34 13.24
C GLN A 7 -10.30 -3.77 12.32
N THR A 8 -9.11 -3.48 12.84
CA THR A 8 -7.96 -3.03 12.03
C THR A 8 -7.58 -4.06 10.97
N THR A 9 -7.55 -5.36 11.34
CA THR A 9 -7.24 -6.44 10.40
C THR A 9 -8.24 -6.51 9.25
N VAL A 10 -9.54 -6.40 9.54
CA VAL A 10 -10.59 -6.40 8.51
C VAL A 10 -10.49 -5.17 7.62
N MET A 11 -10.34 -3.98 8.21
CA MET A 11 -10.22 -2.73 7.43
C MET A 11 -9.00 -2.75 6.50
N LEU A 12 -7.84 -3.16 7.00
CA LEU A 12 -6.64 -3.29 6.18
C LEU A 12 -6.78 -4.43 5.16
N GLY A 13 -7.37 -5.55 5.53
CA GLY A 13 -7.62 -6.67 4.61
C GLY A 13 -8.46 -6.25 3.41
N LEU A 14 -9.57 -5.54 3.64
CA LEU A 14 -10.42 -5.00 2.58
C LEU A 14 -9.70 -3.94 1.74
N ALA A 15 -8.97 -3.03 2.38
CA ALA A 15 -8.19 -2.02 1.68
C ALA A 15 -7.08 -2.66 0.81
N GLN A 16 -6.42 -3.70 1.31
CA GLN A 16 -5.42 -4.45 0.53
C GLN A 16 -6.06 -5.21 -0.63
N THR A 17 -7.23 -5.86 -0.43
CA THR A 17 -7.97 -6.50 -1.52
C THR A 17 -8.26 -5.51 -2.65
N LEU A 18 -8.75 -4.31 -2.31
CA LEU A 18 -9.01 -3.23 -3.26
C LEU A 18 -7.72 -2.81 -4.00
N SER A 19 -6.65 -2.54 -3.25
CA SER A 19 -5.39 -2.04 -3.81
C SER A 19 -4.72 -3.05 -4.74
N TRP A 20 -4.69 -4.33 -4.38
CA TRP A 20 -4.16 -5.40 -5.25
C TRP A 20 -5.01 -5.62 -6.49
N ALA A 21 -6.35 -5.61 -6.34
CA ALA A 21 -7.29 -5.81 -7.45
C ALA A 21 -7.16 -4.71 -8.51
N SER A 22 -7.06 -3.45 -8.07
CA SER A 22 -7.02 -2.26 -8.94
C SER A 22 -5.63 -1.91 -9.46
N SER A 23 -4.57 -2.60 -9.02
CA SER A 23 -3.19 -2.35 -9.47
C SER A 23 -2.54 -3.59 -10.05
N TYR A 24 -2.12 -4.52 -9.22
CA TYR A 24 -1.32 -5.68 -9.64
C TYR A 24 -2.07 -6.63 -10.59
N TYR A 25 -3.38 -6.81 -10.36
CA TYR A 25 -4.22 -7.70 -11.17
C TYR A 25 -4.91 -7.00 -12.34
N LEU A 26 -4.92 -5.68 -12.38
CA LEU A 26 -5.58 -4.89 -13.43
C LEU A 26 -5.00 -5.12 -14.84
N PRO A 27 -3.67 -5.21 -15.06
CA PRO A 27 -3.10 -5.45 -16.38
C PRO A 27 -3.58 -6.75 -17.03
N ALA A 28 -3.86 -7.78 -16.24
CA ALA A 28 -4.35 -9.06 -16.76
C ALA A 28 -5.67 -8.91 -17.55
N VAL A 29 -6.50 -7.94 -17.20
CA VAL A 29 -7.78 -7.64 -17.85
C VAL A 29 -7.65 -6.52 -18.87
N LEU A 30 -7.01 -5.40 -18.49
CA LEU A 30 -7.03 -4.18 -19.30
C LEU A 30 -5.91 -4.05 -20.33
N ALA A 31 -4.86 -4.90 -20.30
CA ALA A 31 -3.75 -4.77 -21.23
C ALA A 31 -4.18 -4.90 -22.70
N GLY A 32 -5.08 -5.82 -23.02
CA GLY A 32 -5.63 -5.98 -24.37
C GLY A 32 -6.45 -4.78 -24.84
N PRO A 33 -7.47 -4.34 -24.10
CA PRO A 33 -8.22 -3.12 -24.41
C PRO A 33 -7.36 -1.87 -24.57
N ILE A 34 -6.42 -1.61 -23.65
CA ILE A 34 -5.49 -0.47 -23.71
C ILE A 34 -4.60 -0.56 -24.97
N SER A 35 -4.02 -1.74 -25.23
CA SER A 35 -3.18 -2.00 -26.40
C SER A 35 -3.91 -1.63 -27.71
N ARG A 36 -5.14 -2.12 -27.88
CA ARG A 36 -5.95 -1.83 -29.07
C ARG A 36 -6.34 -0.35 -29.18
N ALA A 37 -6.75 0.28 -28.07
CA ALA A 37 -7.24 1.65 -28.07
C ALA A 37 -6.15 2.69 -28.34
N ILE A 38 -4.90 2.43 -27.88
CA ILE A 38 -3.78 3.38 -28.00
C ILE A 38 -2.87 3.02 -29.19
N GLY A 39 -3.03 1.83 -29.78
CA GLY A 39 -2.16 1.37 -30.87
C GLY A 39 -0.76 0.98 -30.43
N MET A 40 -0.60 0.51 -29.19
CA MET A 40 0.66 0.01 -28.64
C MET A 40 0.66 -1.51 -28.53
N SER A 41 1.84 -2.14 -28.50
CA SER A 41 1.90 -3.60 -28.35
C SER A 41 1.46 -4.03 -26.92
N TYR A 42 0.94 -5.26 -26.81
CA TYR A 42 0.62 -5.86 -25.53
C TYR A 42 1.83 -5.90 -24.58
N ALA A 43 3.02 -6.23 -25.14
CA ALA A 43 4.29 -6.21 -24.39
C ALA A 43 4.64 -4.81 -23.85
N THR A 44 4.31 -3.75 -24.59
CA THR A 44 4.55 -2.35 -24.15
C THR A 44 3.68 -1.97 -22.97
N VAL A 45 2.43 -2.48 -22.87
CA VAL A 45 1.59 -2.27 -21.68
C VAL A 45 2.23 -2.92 -20.45
N PHE A 46 2.76 -4.14 -20.57
CA PHE A 46 3.47 -4.80 -19.47
C PHE A 46 4.81 -4.14 -19.16
N ALA A 47 5.49 -3.54 -20.14
CA ALA A 47 6.69 -2.72 -19.90
C ALA A 47 6.34 -1.49 -19.03
N ALA A 48 5.22 -0.82 -19.29
CA ALA A 48 4.74 0.28 -18.44
C ALA A 48 4.41 -0.20 -17.02
N PHE A 49 3.78 -1.37 -16.88
CA PHE A 49 3.57 -2.00 -15.57
C PHE A 49 4.90 -2.35 -14.87
N SER A 50 5.91 -2.80 -15.61
CA SER A 50 7.24 -3.06 -15.05
C SER A 50 7.89 -1.79 -14.50
N VAL A 51 7.67 -0.63 -15.14
CA VAL A 51 8.08 0.68 -14.58
C VAL A 51 7.38 0.94 -13.25
N ALA A 52 6.09 0.63 -13.12
CA ALA A 52 5.39 0.74 -11.83
C ALA A 52 6.04 -0.12 -10.74
N LEU A 53 6.46 -1.36 -11.07
CA LEU A 53 7.13 -2.23 -10.11
C LEU A 53 8.49 -1.67 -9.68
N LEU A 54 9.28 -1.10 -10.60
CA LEU A 54 10.55 -0.44 -10.27
C LEU A 54 10.34 0.78 -9.39
N VAL A 55 9.35 1.63 -9.71
CA VAL A 55 9.00 2.79 -8.89
C VAL A 55 8.52 2.33 -7.52
N SER A 56 7.70 1.29 -7.45
CA SER A 56 7.23 0.70 -6.19
C SER A 56 8.40 0.22 -5.32
N ALA A 57 9.36 -0.49 -5.91
CA ALA A 57 10.56 -0.95 -5.21
C ALA A 57 11.39 0.22 -4.64
N ALA A 58 11.53 1.31 -5.39
CA ALA A 58 12.23 2.52 -4.93
C ALA A 58 11.44 3.28 -3.86
N THR A 59 10.10 3.25 -3.91
CA THR A 59 9.21 3.95 -2.99
C THR A 59 9.09 3.22 -1.64
N GLY A 60 9.14 1.90 -1.61
CA GLY A 60 8.95 1.08 -0.42
C GLY A 60 9.81 1.51 0.79
N PRO A 61 11.15 1.65 0.66
CA PRO A 61 12.01 2.11 1.75
C PRO A 61 11.67 3.51 2.27
N VAL A 62 11.21 4.40 1.39
CA VAL A 62 10.77 5.75 1.76
C VAL A 62 9.46 5.69 2.53
N ALA A 63 8.50 4.90 2.04
CA ALA A 63 7.22 4.67 2.72
C ALA A 63 7.43 4.06 4.11
N GLY A 64 8.35 3.08 4.25
CA GLY A 64 8.72 2.51 5.55
C GLY A 64 9.17 3.58 6.54
N ARG A 65 10.12 4.44 6.15
CA ARG A 65 10.60 5.54 7.00
C ARG A 65 9.50 6.54 7.37
N LEU A 66 8.60 6.86 6.43
CA LEU A 66 7.45 7.72 6.71
C LEU A 66 6.50 7.07 7.71
N ILE A 67 6.28 5.76 7.61
CA ILE A 67 5.46 5.00 8.55
C ILE A 67 6.12 4.99 9.93
N ASP A 68 7.43 4.80 10.02
CA ASP A 68 8.17 4.84 11.28
C ASP A 68 8.09 6.22 11.94
N HIS A 69 8.07 7.29 11.18
CA HIS A 69 8.04 8.65 11.71
C HIS A 69 6.62 9.13 12.01
N PHE A 70 5.71 9.05 11.04
CA PHE A 70 4.36 9.63 11.11
C PHE A 70 3.27 8.61 11.47
N GLY A 71 3.58 7.31 11.47
CA GLY A 71 2.60 6.22 11.57
C GLY A 71 2.04 5.82 10.20
N GLY A 72 1.43 4.63 10.15
CA GLY A 72 0.96 4.06 8.89
C GLY A 72 -0.29 4.73 8.32
N ARG A 73 -1.18 5.24 9.18
CA ARG A 73 -2.46 5.84 8.76
C ARG A 73 -2.29 6.94 7.70
N PRO A 74 -1.47 8.00 7.89
CA PRO A 74 -1.33 9.05 6.87
C PRO A 74 -0.72 8.56 5.58
N VAL A 75 0.22 7.61 5.62
CA VAL A 75 0.85 7.03 4.44
C VAL A 75 -0.15 6.21 3.62
N LEU A 76 -0.93 5.35 4.27
CA LEU A 76 -1.98 4.56 3.63
C LEU A 76 -3.13 5.41 3.10
N VAL A 77 -3.49 6.50 3.78
CA VAL A 77 -4.47 7.48 3.27
C VAL A 77 -3.93 8.17 2.01
N ALA A 78 -2.69 8.64 2.04
CA ALA A 78 -2.06 9.27 0.88
C ALA A 78 -1.95 8.30 -0.30
N SER A 79 -1.63 7.01 -0.06
CA SER A 79 -1.56 6.01 -1.13
C SER A 79 -2.88 5.84 -1.88
N ASN A 80 -4.04 5.91 -1.20
CA ASN A 80 -5.35 5.84 -1.88
C ASN A 80 -5.59 7.03 -2.81
N LEU A 81 -5.15 8.23 -2.43
CA LEU A 81 -5.23 9.41 -3.30
C LEU A 81 -4.33 9.26 -4.52
N VAL A 82 -3.13 8.69 -4.33
CA VAL A 82 -2.19 8.44 -5.43
C VAL A 82 -2.71 7.31 -6.34
N PHE A 83 -3.32 6.24 -5.80
CA PHE A 83 -4.01 5.23 -6.60
C PHE A 83 -5.12 5.85 -7.44
N ALA A 84 -6.00 6.65 -6.85
CA ALA A 84 -7.08 7.32 -7.56
C ALA A 84 -6.54 8.25 -8.66
N ALA A 85 -5.47 9.01 -8.39
CA ALA A 85 -4.82 9.86 -9.39
C ALA A 85 -4.21 9.03 -10.53
N GLY A 86 -3.46 7.96 -10.24
CA GLY A 86 -2.84 7.09 -11.24
C GLY A 86 -3.88 6.40 -12.14
N LEU A 87 -4.96 5.90 -11.56
CA LEU A 87 -6.09 5.29 -12.30
C LEU A 87 -6.82 6.32 -13.17
N THR A 88 -7.02 7.54 -12.66
CA THR A 88 -7.60 8.64 -13.43
C THR A 88 -6.69 9.03 -14.59
N LEU A 89 -5.38 9.14 -14.38
CA LEU A 89 -4.42 9.40 -15.46
C LEU A 89 -4.45 8.27 -16.51
N LEU A 90 -4.52 7.00 -16.06
CA LEU A 90 -4.61 5.86 -16.96
C LEU A 90 -5.90 5.93 -17.80
N SER A 91 -7.05 6.28 -17.21
CA SER A 91 -8.32 6.39 -17.93
C SER A 91 -8.29 7.45 -19.03
N GLN A 92 -7.49 8.50 -18.85
CA GLN A 92 -7.35 9.61 -19.80
C GLN A 92 -6.20 9.41 -20.80
N ALA A 93 -5.52 8.27 -20.77
CA ALA A 93 -4.39 8.01 -21.65
C ALA A 93 -4.82 7.97 -23.13
N THR A 94 -4.14 8.74 -23.97
CA THR A 94 -4.35 8.81 -25.42
C THR A 94 -3.12 8.41 -26.23
N GLN A 95 -1.96 8.23 -25.57
CA GLN A 95 -0.70 7.82 -26.18
C GLN A 95 0.14 7.00 -25.20
N THR A 96 1.13 6.30 -25.74
CA THR A 96 1.99 5.38 -24.95
C THR A 96 2.65 6.05 -23.75
N SER A 97 3.14 7.30 -23.90
CA SER A 97 3.79 8.01 -22.79
C SER A 97 2.84 8.28 -21.60
N HIS A 98 1.54 8.52 -21.87
CA HIS A 98 0.54 8.70 -20.83
C HIS A 98 0.33 7.40 -20.02
N VAL A 99 0.39 6.23 -20.69
CA VAL A 99 0.29 4.94 -20.02
C VAL A 99 1.50 4.72 -19.10
N PHE A 100 2.72 5.01 -19.57
CA PHE A 100 3.92 4.92 -18.73
C PHE A 100 3.88 5.86 -17.53
N MET A 101 3.43 7.11 -17.73
CA MET A 101 3.29 8.08 -16.65
C MET A 101 2.25 7.63 -15.62
N ALA A 102 1.09 7.16 -16.07
CA ALA A 102 0.05 6.65 -15.19
C ALA A 102 0.56 5.46 -14.35
N TRP A 103 1.25 4.50 -14.95
CA TRP A 103 1.84 3.37 -14.24
C TRP A 103 2.98 3.79 -13.30
N ALA A 104 3.77 4.81 -13.64
CA ALA A 104 4.77 5.36 -12.73
C ALA A 104 4.10 5.95 -11.46
N VAL A 105 3.00 6.70 -11.62
CA VAL A 105 2.21 7.20 -10.49
C VAL A 105 1.58 6.05 -9.70
N MET A 106 1.04 5.04 -10.39
CA MET A 106 0.55 3.82 -9.73
C MET A 106 1.65 3.12 -8.92
N GLY A 107 2.89 3.11 -9.42
CA GLY A 107 4.05 2.56 -8.71
C GLY A 107 4.33 3.24 -7.37
N LEU A 108 4.19 4.58 -7.29
CA LEU A 108 4.27 5.31 -6.02
C LEU A 108 3.20 4.84 -5.03
N ALA A 109 1.97 4.68 -5.52
CA ALA A 109 0.86 4.20 -4.72
C ALA A 109 1.09 2.75 -4.26
N MET A 110 1.59 1.88 -5.13
CA MET A 110 1.89 0.48 -4.83
C MET A 110 2.95 0.35 -3.74
N GLY A 111 4.07 1.09 -3.85
CA GLY A 111 5.15 1.06 -2.86
C GLY A 111 4.78 1.62 -1.49
N SER A 112 3.77 2.50 -1.43
CA SER A 112 3.31 3.13 -0.18
C SER A 112 1.97 2.58 0.35
N GLY A 113 1.27 1.71 -0.41
CA GLY A 113 -0.08 1.28 -0.09
C GLY A 113 -0.32 -0.23 -0.10
N LEU A 114 0.61 -1.04 -0.63
CA LEU A 114 0.50 -2.51 -0.63
C LEU A 114 1.02 -3.15 0.67
N TYR A 115 1.32 -4.43 0.64
CA TYR A 115 1.61 -5.25 1.81
C TYR A 115 2.70 -4.69 2.72
N GLU A 116 3.79 -4.19 2.17
CA GLU A 116 4.92 -3.68 2.95
C GLU A 116 4.48 -2.54 3.86
N ALA A 117 3.70 -1.59 3.34
CA ALA A 117 3.18 -0.46 4.11
C ALA A 117 2.10 -0.90 5.12
N ALA A 118 1.22 -1.83 4.73
CA ALA A 118 0.20 -2.37 5.63
C ALA A 118 0.83 -3.16 6.79
N PHE A 119 1.84 -4.00 6.52
CA PHE A 119 2.53 -4.79 7.53
C PHE A 119 3.38 -3.92 8.47
N ALA A 120 4.12 -2.95 7.93
CA ALA A 120 4.84 -1.96 8.75
C ALA A 120 3.87 -1.22 9.69
N THR A 121 2.69 -0.84 9.19
CA THR A 121 1.64 -0.20 10.00
C THR A 121 1.18 -1.11 11.15
N VAL A 122 0.92 -2.37 10.87
CA VAL A 122 0.45 -3.34 11.87
C VAL A 122 1.54 -3.67 12.89
N VAL A 123 2.79 -3.82 12.44
CA VAL A 123 3.94 -4.02 13.34
C VAL A 123 4.10 -2.83 14.27
N ARG A 124 3.98 -1.61 13.77
CA ARG A 124 4.05 -0.39 14.60
C ARG A 124 2.89 -0.29 15.59
N LEU A 125 1.68 -0.76 15.23
CA LEU A 125 0.51 -0.71 16.11
C LEU A 125 0.52 -1.78 17.20
N TYR A 126 1.02 -2.98 16.90
CA TYR A 126 0.81 -4.17 17.73
C TYR A 126 2.09 -4.90 18.14
N GLY A 127 3.26 -4.51 17.67
CA GLY A 127 4.55 -5.11 18.02
C GLY A 127 4.55 -6.63 17.82
N GLN A 128 4.86 -7.38 18.86
CA GLN A 128 4.93 -8.85 18.86
C GLN A 128 3.59 -9.53 18.49
N GLU A 129 2.47 -8.86 18.72
CA GLU A 129 1.14 -9.39 18.37
C GLU A 129 0.72 -9.14 16.90
N ALA A 130 1.55 -8.44 16.11
CA ALA A 130 1.29 -8.12 14.71
C ALA A 130 1.08 -9.36 13.84
N ARG A 131 1.75 -10.48 14.14
CA ARG A 131 1.74 -11.72 13.34
C ARG A 131 0.31 -12.19 12.99
N ARG A 132 -0.60 -12.18 13.97
CA ARG A 132 -2.00 -12.62 13.74
C ARG A 132 -2.74 -11.68 12.82
N ALA A 133 -2.51 -10.37 12.93
CA ALA A 133 -3.12 -9.38 12.06
C ALA A 133 -2.57 -9.49 10.63
N ILE A 134 -1.25 -9.67 10.45
CA ILE A 134 -0.61 -9.92 9.14
C ILE A 134 -1.23 -11.14 8.46
N THR A 135 -1.35 -12.27 9.16
CA THR A 135 -1.99 -13.48 8.61
C THR A 135 -3.42 -13.20 8.17
N GLY A 136 -4.19 -12.45 8.98
CA GLY A 136 -5.56 -12.08 8.62
C GLY A 136 -5.64 -11.18 7.38
N ILE A 137 -4.79 -10.16 7.29
CA ILE A 137 -4.70 -9.26 6.12
C ILE A 137 -4.34 -10.05 4.86
N THR A 138 -3.34 -10.92 4.95
CA THR A 138 -2.90 -11.75 3.81
C THR A 138 -4.02 -12.69 3.34
N LEU A 139 -4.81 -13.24 4.26
CA LEU A 139 -5.95 -14.08 3.92
C LEU A 139 -7.01 -13.30 3.14
N PHE A 140 -7.38 -12.09 3.59
CA PHE A 140 -8.32 -11.22 2.86
C PHE A 140 -7.79 -10.87 1.47
N ALA A 141 -6.57 -10.37 1.39
CA ALA A 141 -5.97 -9.94 0.13
C ALA A 141 -5.62 -11.11 -0.81
N GLY A 142 -5.54 -12.33 -0.30
CA GLY A 142 -5.48 -13.55 -1.12
C GLY A 142 -6.68 -13.70 -2.06
N PHE A 143 -7.84 -13.11 -1.72
CA PHE A 143 -9.02 -13.07 -2.58
C PHE A 143 -9.01 -11.91 -3.60
N ALA A 144 -7.98 -11.07 -3.62
CA ALA A 144 -7.95 -9.90 -4.50
C ALA A 144 -8.08 -10.26 -5.99
N SER A 145 -7.46 -11.35 -6.45
CA SER A 145 -7.61 -11.82 -7.84
C SER A 145 -9.01 -12.40 -8.09
N THR A 146 -9.56 -13.13 -7.10
CA THR A 146 -10.89 -13.76 -7.18
C THR A 146 -12.00 -12.70 -7.31
N VAL A 147 -11.81 -11.53 -6.72
CA VAL A 147 -12.75 -10.41 -6.82
C VAL A 147 -12.34 -9.47 -7.98
N GLY A 148 -11.06 -9.15 -8.10
CA GLY A 148 -10.55 -8.15 -9.03
C GLY A 148 -10.71 -8.52 -10.49
N TRP A 149 -10.43 -9.76 -10.88
CA TRP A 149 -10.58 -10.20 -12.26
C TRP A 149 -12.02 -10.22 -12.76
N PRO A 150 -12.97 -10.88 -12.09
CA PRO A 150 -14.37 -10.87 -12.53
C PRO A 150 -14.96 -9.46 -12.54
N LEU A 151 -14.68 -8.65 -11.50
CA LEU A 151 -15.17 -7.29 -11.42
C LEU A 151 -14.60 -6.42 -12.55
N SER A 152 -13.27 -6.45 -12.76
CA SER A 152 -12.64 -5.68 -13.83
C SER A 152 -13.13 -6.14 -15.21
N SER A 153 -13.31 -7.44 -15.44
CA SER A 153 -13.82 -7.98 -16.71
C SER A 153 -15.27 -7.57 -16.94
N TYR A 154 -16.11 -7.61 -15.91
CA TYR A 154 -17.50 -7.15 -16.00
C TYR A 154 -17.56 -5.64 -16.31
N LEU A 155 -16.81 -4.83 -15.59
CA LEU A 155 -16.78 -3.38 -15.80
C LEU A 155 -16.22 -3.02 -17.20
N GLU A 156 -15.18 -3.71 -17.64
CA GLU A 156 -14.60 -3.49 -18.97
C GLU A 156 -15.60 -3.86 -20.08
N SER A 157 -16.30 -4.99 -19.95
CA SER A 157 -17.30 -5.40 -20.95
C SER A 157 -18.54 -4.51 -20.98
N ALA A 158 -18.93 -3.94 -19.84
CA ALA A 158 -20.14 -3.12 -19.71
C ALA A 158 -19.91 -1.65 -20.07
N PHE A 159 -18.75 -1.10 -19.69
CA PHE A 159 -18.49 0.34 -19.76
C PHE A 159 -17.21 0.69 -20.54
N GLY A 160 -16.33 -0.27 -20.78
CA GLY A 160 -15.02 -0.06 -21.37
C GLY A 160 -13.91 0.14 -20.36
N TRP A 161 -12.65 0.10 -20.83
CA TRP A 161 -11.47 0.14 -19.97
C TRP A 161 -11.23 1.49 -19.26
N ARG A 162 -11.62 2.60 -19.89
CA ARG A 162 -11.45 3.95 -19.30
C ARG A 162 -12.34 4.12 -18.08
N GLU A 163 -13.59 3.79 -18.22
CA GLU A 163 -14.61 3.83 -17.16
C GLU A 163 -14.29 2.83 -16.06
N THR A 164 -13.74 1.66 -16.41
CA THR A 164 -13.22 0.69 -15.43
C THR A 164 -12.13 1.31 -14.56
N CYS A 165 -11.17 2.01 -15.15
CA CYS A 165 -10.15 2.74 -14.38
C CYS A 165 -10.76 3.83 -13.49
N MET A 166 -11.75 4.58 -13.98
CA MET A 166 -12.43 5.62 -13.18
C MET A 166 -13.23 5.02 -12.03
N LEU A 167 -13.90 3.88 -12.23
CA LEU A 167 -14.63 3.19 -11.17
C LEU A 167 -13.69 2.66 -10.09
N TRP A 168 -12.54 2.11 -10.46
CA TRP A 168 -11.51 1.73 -9.49
C TRP A 168 -10.96 2.96 -8.74
N ALA A 169 -10.73 4.10 -9.43
CA ALA A 169 -10.33 5.35 -8.78
C ALA A 169 -11.37 5.81 -7.76
N LEU A 170 -12.65 5.77 -8.13
CA LEU A 170 -13.76 6.11 -7.24
C LEU A 170 -13.81 5.17 -6.02
N LEU A 171 -13.61 3.86 -6.20
CA LEU A 171 -13.56 2.91 -5.10
C LEU A 171 -12.42 3.20 -4.12
N HIS A 172 -11.25 3.67 -4.60
CA HIS A 172 -10.19 4.13 -3.71
C HIS A 172 -10.61 5.32 -2.86
N LEU A 173 -11.39 6.27 -3.41
CA LEU A 173 -11.86 7.44 -2.67
C LEU A 173 -13.02 7.12 -1.72
N VAL A 174 -13.96 6.27 -2.14
CA VAL A 174 -15.20 6.00 -1.38
C VAL A 174 -15.03 4.86 -0.38
N LEU A 175 -14.17 3.89 -0.67
CA LEU A 175 -13.95 2.71 0.19
C LEU A 175 -12.53 2.69 0.77
N GLY A 176 -11.50 2.74 -0.04
CA GLY A 176 -10.11 2.61 0.40
C GLY A 176 -9.69 3.73 1.36
N LEU A 177 -9.97 4.97 1.00
CA LEU A 177 -9.61 6.13 1.80
C LEU A 177 -10.34 6.14 3.16
N PRO A 178 -11.67 5.96 3.28
CA PRO A 178 -12.33 5.86 4.58
C PRO A 178 -11.83 4.70 5.43
N LEU A 179 -11.60 3.51 4.86
CA LEU A 179 -11.04 2.38 5.60
C LEU A 179 -9.70 2.73 6.23
N ASN A 180 -8.82 3.44 5.52
CA ASN A 180 -7.52 3.84 6.03
C ASN A 180 -7.59 5.07 6.96
N VAL A 181 -8.56 5.97 6.78
CA VAL A 181 -8.81 7.09 7.71
C VAL A 181 -9.30 6.60 9.06
N LEU A 182 -10.05 5.51 9.12
CA LEU A 182 -10.56 4.92 10.35
C LEU A 182 -9.52 4.09 11.13
N LEU A 183 -8.33 3.85 10.57
CA LEU A 183 -7.26 3.13 11.27
C LEU A 183 -6.85 3.84 12.56
N PRO A 184 -6.47 3.09 13.61
CA PRO A 184 -5.92 3.66 14.83
C PRO A 184 -4.67 4.49 14.53
N ARG A 185 -4.47 5.57 15.30
CA ARG A 185 -3.19 6.30 15.28
C ARG A 185 -2.17 5.51 16.10
N ALA A 186 -0.97 5.31 15.55
CA ALA A 186 0.14 4.80 16.35
C ALA A 186 0.51 5.86 17.40
N GLY A 187 0.62 5.44 18.65
CA GLY A 187 1.18 6.27 19.71
C GLY A 187 2.67 6.62 19.43
N PRO A 188 3.28 7.52 20.22
CA PRO A 188 4.71 7.73 20.21
C PRO A 188 5.43 6.39 20.36
N VAL A 189 6.55 6.20 19.65
CA VAL A 189 7.39 5.01 19.84
C VAL A 189 7.87 5.05 21.28
N ALA A 190 7.45 4.07 22.09
CA ALA A 190 8.05 3.88 23.40
C ALA A 190 9.55 3.64 23.19
N ALA A 191 10.40 4.42 23.87
CA ALA A 191 11.84 4.23 23.84
C ALA A 191 12.14 2.76 24.12
N THR A 192 12.92 2.12 23.26
CA THR A 192 13.29 0.70 23.41
C THR A 192 14.01 0.53 24.74
N PRO A 193 13.76 -0.54 25.54
CA PRO A 193 14.45 -0.80 26.79
C PRO A 193 15.98 -0.90 26.67
N GLU A 194 16.52 -1.05 25.45
CA GLU A 194 17.96 -1.03 25.18
C GLU A 194 18.63 0.33 25.46
N ALA A 195 17.91 1.43 25.27
CA ALA A 195 18.46 2.77 25.61
C ALA A 195 18.60 2.95 27.14
N ASP A 196 17.65 2.37 27.91
CA ASP A 196 17.72 2.36 29.38
C ASP A 196 18.82 1.41 29.88
N SER A 197 18.99 0.25 29.24
CA SER A 197 20.08 -0.68 29.58
C SER A 197 21.46 -0.07 29.31
N ALA A 198 21.64 0.64 28.19
CA ALA A 198 22.91 1.32 27.89
C ALA A 198 23.18 2.48 28.88
N ALA A 199 22.15 3.25 29.26
CA ALA A 199 22.25 4.28 30.27
C ALA A 199 22.58 3.74 31.65
N ILE A 200 22.00 2.60 32.05
CA ILE A 200 22.28 1.92 33.32
C ILE A 200 23.72 1.35 33.33
N VAL A 201 24.18 0.76 32.21
CA VAL A 201 25.55 0.26 32.09
C VAL A 201 26.58 1.41 32.17
N HIS A 202 26.32 2.55 31.48
CA HIS A 202 27.19 3.71 31.58
C HIS A 202 27.17 4.36 32.98
N ALA A 203 26.03 4.42 33.64
CA ALA A 203 25.92 4.93 35.01
C ALA A 203 26.65 4.01 36.02
N SER A 204 26.58 2.69 35.90
CA SER A 204 27.28 1.77 36.73
C SER A 204 28.81 1.77 36.51
N GLN A 205 29.29 1.99 35.31
CA GLN A 205 30.71 2.15 35.00
C GLN A 205 31.30 3.46 35.55
N SER A 206 30.54 4.55 35.52
CA SER A 206 31.01 5.82 36.09
C SER A 206 31.12 5.82 37.61
N VAL A 207 30.28 5.03 38.29
CA VAL A 207 30.36 4.83 39.76
C VAL A 207 31.55 3.95 40.13
N ALA A 208 31.87 2.97 39.29
CA ALA A 208 33.00 2.05 39.57
C ALA A 208 34.39 2.72 39.37
N THR A 209 34.48 3.70 38.48
CA THR A 209 35.73 4.44 38.23
C THR A 209 35.96 5.65 39.15
N GLY A 210 34.94 6.10 39.88
CA GLY A 210 35.01 7.24 40.81
C GLY A 210 35.50 6.91 42.22
N ASN A 211 35.79 5.63 42.56
CA ASN A 211 36.17 5.21 43.90
C ASN A 211 37.53 4.51 43.92
N GLN A 212 38.59 5.16 43.37
CA GLN A 212 39.97 4.79 43.65
C GLN A 212 40.64 5.96 44.40
N PRO A 213 41.25 5.68 45.59
CA PRO A 213 41.90 6.65 46.43
C PRO A 213 43.22 7.12 45.82
#